data_a0c117889f8094ba777f60f4bc250b70
#
_entry.id   a0c117889f8094ba777f60f4bc250b70
#
_cell.length_a   1.000
_cell.length_b   1.000
_cell.length_c   1.000
_cell.angle_alpha   90.00
_cell.angle_beta   90.00
_cell.angle_gamma   90.00
#
_symmetry.space_group_name_H-M   'P 1'
#
loop_
_entity.id
_entity.type
_entity.pdbx_description
1 polymer ?
#
loop_
_entity_poly.entity_id
_entity_poly.type
_entity_poly.pdbx_seq_one_letter_code
_entity_poly.pdbx_strand_id
1 'polypeptide(L)'
;EGYEGRLMRSLKSLLGSKLIKHDTSVLGTAMPFKDLLGLFIGQLKKRAETAAGREFEEVVLGRPVFFVDDDEMADQEAENTLVDVARAIGFKDVSFQYEPIAAAFDYESTIEKEELVLIVDIGGGTSDFSLVRLSPERRNHDNRHDDILATGGVHIGGTDFDKQLSLQGLMPLFGYGSRMK
;
A
#
# COMPACT_ATOMS: atom_id res chain seq x y z
N GLU A 1 23.70 -5.27 -1.23
CA GLU A 1 24.73 -5.97 -2.02
C GLU A 1 25.20 -7.18 -1.24
N GLY A 2 25.13 -8.40 -1.82
CA GLY A 2 25.66 -9.62 -1.22
C GLY A 2 24.67 -10.51 -0.47
N TYR A 3 23.39 -10.20 -0.45
CA TYR A 3 22.40 -11.13 0.12
C TYR A 3 21.87 -12.06 -0.98
N GLU A 4 22.04 -13.37 -0.79
CA GLU A 4 21.32 -14.36 -1.59
C GLU A 4 19.84 -14.29 -1.23
N GLY A 5 18.99 -13.92 -2.18
CA GLY A 5 17.56 -13.84 -1.95
C GLY A 5 16.81 -13.22 -3.11
N ARG A 6 15.49 -13.38 -3.09
CA ARG A 6 14.57 -12.78 -4.07
C ARG A 6 14.03 -11.47 -3.52
N LEU A 7 14.29 -10.35 -4.21
CA LEU A 7 13.66 -9.08 -3.90
C LEU A 7 12.18 -9.14 -4.32
N MET A 8 11.30 -8.93 -3.37
CA MET A 8 9.86 -8.78 -3.64
C MET A 8 9.44 -7.34 -3.38
N ARG A 9 8.63 -6.80 -4.29
CA ARG A 9 8.10 -5.44 -4.20
C ARG A 9 6.58 -5.48 -4.20
N SER A 10 5.96 -4.45 -3.64
CA SER A 10 4.50 -4.23 -3.70
C SER A 10 3.67 -5.41 -3.16
N LEU A 11 4.06 -6.00 -2.02
CA LEU A 11 3.32 -7.12 -1.39
C LEU A 11 1.86 -6.76 -1.12
N LYS A 12 1.56 -5.49 -0.85
CA LYS A 12 0.21 -4.99 -0.60
C LYS A 12 -0.71 -5.14 -1.82
N SER A 13 -0.19 -4.97 -3.05
CA SER A 13 -0.99 -5.14 -4.28
C SER A 13 -1.48 -6.58 -4.49
N LEU A 14 -0.95 -7.53 -3.72
CA LEU A 14 -1.43 -8.92 -3.76
C LEU A 14 -2.81 -9.08 -3.10
N LEU A 15 -3.18 -8.21 -2.14
CA LEU A 15 -4.43 -8.32 -1.39
C LEU A 15 -5.66 -8.28 -2.30
N GLY A 16 -5.69 -7.39 -3.29
CA GLY A 16 -6.77 -7.31 -4.27
C GLY A 16 -6.67 -8.32 -5.42
N SER A 17 -5.65 -9.19 -5.44
CA SER A 17 -5.41 -10.11 -6.54
C SER A 17 -5.64 -11.58 -6.14
N LYS A 18 -5.97 -12.42 -7.14
CA LYS A 18 -6.07 -13.87 -6.92
C LYS A 18 -4.75 -14.51 -6.46
N LEU A 19 -3.62 -13.81 -6.65
CA LEU A 19 -2.30 -14.30 -6.26
C LEU A 19 -2.14 -14.47 -4.76
N ILE A 20 -2.89 -13.74 -3.93
CA ILE A 20 -2.82 -13.87 -2.47
C ILE A 20 -3.14 -15.30 -2.00
N LYS A 21 -3.93 -16.07 -2.78
CA LYS A 21 -4.33 -17.46 -2.51
C LYS A 21 -3.31 -18.49 -3.03
N HIS A 22 -2.23 -18.04 -3.67
CA HIS A 22 -1.20 -18.90 -4.24
C HIS A 22 0.07 -18.91 -3.39
N ASP A 23 0.95 -19.83 -3.72
CA ASP A 23 2.27 -19.96 -3.11
C ASP A 23 3.33 -19.34 -4.00
N THR A 24 4.43 -18.95 -3.38
CA THR A 24 5.66 -18.56 -4.06
C THR A 24 6.84 -19.35 -3.50
N SER A 25 7.90 -19.49 -4.29
CA SER A 25 9.12 -20.16 -3.80
C SER A 25 9.99 -19.15 -3.03
N VAL A 26 10.30 -19.48 -1.79
CA VAL A 26 11.25 -18.76 -0.93
C VAL A 26 12.34 -19.75 -0.49
N LEU A 27 13.56 -19.54 -0.91
CA LEU A 27 14.72 -20.43 -0.63
C LEU A 27 14.44 -21.91 -0.97
N GLY A 28 13.71 -22.16 -2.07
CA GLY A 28 13.38 -23.51 -2.51
C GLY A 28 12.15 -24.14 -1.82
N THR A 29 11.55 -23.46 -0.87
CA THR A 29 10.33 -23.91 -0.17
C THR A 29 9.12 -23.14 -0.65
N ALA A 30 8.00 -23.83 -0.89
CA ALA A 30 6.72 -23.18 -1.21
C ALA A 30 6.20 -22.46 0.04
N MET A 31 5.82 -21.19 -0.11
CA MET A 31 5.30 -20.33 0.94
C MET A 31 4.07 -19.58 0.43
N PRO A 32 2.92 -19.63 1.12
CA PRO A 32 1.76 -18.82 0.78
C PRO A 32 2.10 -17.32 0.79
N PHE A 33 1.58 -16.57 -0.17
CA PHE A 33 1.77 -15.13 -0.19
C PHE A 33 1.21 -14.43 1.07
N LYS A 34 0.14 -14.99 1.65
CA LYS A 34 -0.42 -14.52 2.92
C LYS A 34 0.61 -14.61 4.06
N ASP A 35 1.36 -15.71 4.14
CA ASP A 35 2.38 -15.91 5.18
C ASP A 35 3.57 -14.97 4.95
N LEU A 36 3.93 -14.74 3.70
CA LEU A 36 4.99 -13.78 3.35
C LEU A 36 4.61 -12.35 3.78
N LEU A 37 3.36 -11.95 3.57
CA LEU A 37 2.83 -10.67 4.07
C LEU A 37 2.89 -10.62 5.60
N GLY A 38 2.52 -11.72 6.28
CA GLY A 38 2.61 -11.87 7.73
C GLY A 38 4.05 -11.72 8.25
N LEU A 39 5.01 -12.34 7.57
CA LEU A 39 6.43 -12.17 7.91
C LEU A 39 6.88 -10.71 7.79
N PHE A 40 6.47 -10.02 6.73
CA PHE A 40 6.82 -8.62 6.52
C PHE A 40 6.25 -7.73 7.63
N ILE A 41 4.94 -7.81 7.89
CA ILE A 41 4.28 -7.02 8.93
C ILE A 41 4.81 -7.40 10.33
N GLY A 42 5.05 -8.69 10.56
CA GLY A 42 5.63 -9.19 11.82
C GLY A 42 7.03 -8.64 12.11
N GLN A 43 7.86 -8.45 11.07
CA GLN A 43 9.15 -7.79 11.23
C GLN A 43 9.01 -6.30 11.56
N LEU A 44 8.03 -5.61 10.99
CA LEU A 44 7.74 -4.22 11.36
C LEU A 44 7.27 -4.11 12.81
N LYS A 45 6.34 -5.00 13.24
CA LYS A 45 5.87 -5.11 14.62
C LYS A 45 7.06 -5.30 15.58
N LYS A 46 7.89 -6.30 15.30
CA LYS A 46 9.07 -6.60 16.15
C LYS A 46 10.02 -5.41 16.27
N ARG A 47 10.24 -4.69 15.16
CA ARG A 47 11.09 -3.48 15.19
C ARG A 47 10.47 -2.38 16.04
N ALA A 48 9.17 -2.14 15.91
CA ALA A 48 8.45 -1.15 16.71
C ALA A 48 8.48 -1.50 18.20
N GLU A 49 8.21 -2.76 18.56
CA GLU A 49 8.24 -3.25 19.93
C GLU A 49 9.65 -3.15 20.56
N THR A 50 10.68 -3.50 19.78
CA THR A 50 12.07 -3.33 20.22
C THR A 50 12.41 -1.87 20.50
N ALA A 51 11.99 -0.96 19.61
CA ALA A 51 12.26 0.47 19.77
C ALA A 51 11.47 1.08 20.94
N ALA A 52 10.25 0.62 21.18
CA ALA A 52 9.38 1.12 22.24
C ALA A 52 9.61 0.46 23.60
N GLY A 53 10.31 -0.70 23.64
CA GLY A 53 10.51 -1.49 24.85
C GLY A 53 9.23 -2.12 25.43
N ARG A 54 8.18 -2.27 24.59
CA ARG A 54 6.90 -2.88 24.98
C ARG A 54 6.25 -3.59 23.80
N GLU A 55 5.36 -4.53 24.10
CA GLU A 55 4.51 -5.17 23.09
C GLU A 55 3.38 -4.25 22.63
N PHE A 56 2.94 -4.45 21.38
CA PHE A 56 1.80 -3.79 20.78
C PHE A 56 0.72 -4.81 20.43
N GLU A 57 -0.45 -4.65 21.02
CA GLU A 57 -1.63 -5.48 20.77
C GLU A 57 -2.62 -4.83 19.82
N GLU A 58 -2.50 -3.52 19.65
CA GLU A 58 -3.36 -2.71 18.77
C GLU A 58 -2.57 -2.22 17.56
N VAL A 59 -3.24 -2.14 16.41
CA VAL A 59 -2.63 -1.61 15.18
C VAL A 59 -3.65 -0.84 14.35
N VAL A 60 -3.21 0.28 13.79
CA VAL A 60 -3.90 0.98 12.71
C VAL A 60 -3.17 0.66 11.41
N LEU A 61 -3.85 0.03 10.47
CA LEU A 61 -3.30 -0.31 9.16
C LEU A 61 -3.82 0.67 8.11
N GLY A 62 -2.92 1.12 7.25
CA GLY A 62 -3.30 1.88 6.07
C GLY A 62 -4.02 1.01 5.05
N ARG A 63 -5.14 1.48 4.51
CA ARG A 63 -5.83 0.84 3.38
C ARG A 63 -6.06 1.83 2.24
N PRO A 64 -6.01 1.39 0.98
CA PRO A 64 -6.52 2.18 -0.13
C PRO A 64 -8.03 2.40 0.03
N VAL A 65 -8.61 3.29 -0.77
CA VAL A 65 -10.08 3.45 -0.77
C VAL A 65 -10.75 2.15 -1.19
N PHE A 66 -10.20 1.51 -2.22
CA PHE A 66 -10.58 0.16 -2.65
C PHE A 66 -9.33 -0.70 -2.84
N PHE A 67 -9.34 -1.94 -2.33
CA PHE A 67 -8.38 -2.98 -2.70
C PHE A 67 -8.71 -3.57 -4.06
N VAL A 68 -10.01 -3.60 -4.39
CA VAL A 68 -10.54 -4.10 -5.67
C VAL A 68 -11.61 -3.13 -6.15
N ASP A 69 -11.39 -2.55 -7.32
CA ASP A 69 -12.35 -1.64 -7.94
C ASP A 69 -13.61 -2.41 -8.39
N ASP A 70 -14.77 -1.78 -8.20
CA ASP A 70 -16.08 -2.26 -8.66
C ASP A 70 -16.50 -3.67 -8.16
N ASP A 71 -15.86 -4.19 -7.10
CA ASP A 71 -16.21 -5.48 -6.48
C ASP A 71 -16.12 -5.39 -4.94
N GLU A 72 -17.22 -5.00 -4.31
CA GLU A 72 -17.32 -4.84 -2.84
C GLU A 72 -17.01 -6.15 -2.08
N MET A 73 -17.39 -7.31 -2.64
CA MET A 73 -17.13 -8.59 -1.99
C MET A 73 -15.64 -8.93 -2.00
N ALA A 74 -14.98 -8.70 -3.12
CA ALA A 74 -13.53 -8.91 -3.25
C ALA A 74 -12.75 -7.89 -2.42
N ASP A 75 -13.21 -6.64 -2.35
CA ASP A 75 -12.63 -5.59 -1.49
C ASP A 75 -12.69 -5.98 -0.01
N GLN A 76 -13.86 -6.43 0.45
CA GLN A 76 -14.05 -6.89 1.83
C GLN A 76 -13.22 -8.16 2.14
N GLU A 77 -13.09 -9.10 1.18
CA GLU A 77 -12.23 -10.28 1.34
C GLU A 77 -10.75 -9.88 1.49
N ALA A 78 -10.30 -8.88 0.74
CA ALA A 78 -8.94 -8.36 0.85
C ALA A 78 -8.69 -7.71 2.22
N GLU A 79 -9.62 -6.90 2.71
CA GLU A 79 -9.55 -6.32 4.06
C GLU A 79 -9.52 -7.41 5.13
N ASN A 80 -10.45 -8.38 5.09
CA ASN A 80 -10.50 -9.50 6.02
C ASN A 80 -9.19 -10.32 6.02
N THR A 81 -8.60 -10.50 4.85
CA THR A 81 -7.31 -11.18 4.73
C THR A 81 -6.22 -10.44 5.49
N LEU A 82 -6.20 -9.11 5.41
CA LEU A 82 -5.23 -8.29 6.12
C LEU A 82 -5.46 -8.31 7.65
N VAL A 83 -6.73 -8.32 8.09
CA VAL A 83 -7.10 -8.52 9.50
C VAL A 83 -6.58 -9.87 10.02
N ASP A 84 -6.83 -10.94 9.27
CA ASP A 84 -6.38 -12.28 9.63
C ASP A 84 -4.85 -12.36 9.76
N VAL A 85 -4.12 -11.74 8.81
CA VAL A 85 -2.65 -11.67 8.86
C VAL A 85 -2.20 -10.91 10.11
N ALA A 86 -2.81 -9.77 10.40
CA ALA A 86 -2.47 -8.98 11.59
C ALA A 86 -2.74 -9.75 12.88
N ARG A 87 -3.86 -10.46 12.97
CA ARG A 87 -4.19 -11.30 14.13
C ARG A 87 -3.23 -12.49 14.29
N ALA A 88 -2.85 -13.12 13.19
CA ALA A 88 -1.91 -14.25 13.20
C ALA A 88 -0.52 -13.88 13.74
N ILE A 89 -0.11 -12.63 13.62
CA ILE A 89 1.15 -12.11 14.15
C ILE A 89 1.02 -11.47 15.54
N GLY A 90 -0.15 -11.60 16.18
CA GLY A 90 -0.38 -11.26 17.58
C GLY A 90 -0.97 -9.89 17.86
N PHE A 91 -1.54 -9.18 16.86
CA PHE A 91 -2.40 -8.05 17.13
C PHE A 91 -3.79 -8.54 17.55
N LYS A 92 -4.38 -7.93 18.58
CA LYS A 92 -5.73 -8.24 19.07
C LYS A 92 -6.76 -7.29 18.45
N ASP A 93 -6.44 -6.01 18.44
CA ASP A 93 -7.30 -4.96 17.89
C ASP A 93 -6.67 -4.40 16.61
N VAL A 94 -7.44 -4.50 15.53
CA VAL A 94 -7.02 -4.06 14.19
C VAL A 94 -8.05 -3.06 13.68
N SER A 95 -7.60 -1.87 13.40
CA SER A 95 -8.39 -0.81 12.76
C SER A 95 -7.73 -0.35 11.48
N PHE A 96 -8.50 0.35 10.65
CA PHE A 96 -8.02 0.85 9.36
C PHE A 96 -8.10 2.36 9.27
N GLN A 97 -7.16 2.93 8.54
CA GLN A 97 -7.19 4.31 8.12
C GLN A 97 -7.06 4.37 6.60
N TYR A 98 -7.94 5.12 5.95
CA TYR A 98 -7.80 5.39 4.52
C TYR A 98 -6.52 6.17 4.24
N GLU A 99 -5.71 5.69 3.30
CA GLU A 99 -4.43 6.29 2.95
C GLU A 99 -4.52 7.75 2.51
N PRO A 100 -5.49 8.17 1.67
CA PRO A 100 -5.62 9.57 1.33
C PRO A 100 -5.96 10.45 2.54
N ILE A 101 -6.75 9.95 3.50
CA ILE A 101 -7.04 10.69 4.74
C ILE A 101 -5.77 10.79 5.60
N ALA A 102 -5.02 9.69 5.74
CA ALA A 102 -3.77 9.70 6.48
C ALA A 102 -2.75 10.66 5.88
N ALA A 103 -2.64 10.72 4.56
CA ALA A 103 -1.78 11.67 3.85
C ALA A 103 -2.19 13.14 4.07
N ALA A 104 -3.49 13.38 4.31
CA ALA A 104 -4.02 14.72 4.52
C ALA A 104 -3.92 15.22 5.97
N PHE A 105 -3.62 14.38 6.96
CA PHE A 105 -3.67 14.74 8.39
C PHE A 105 -2.82 15.97 8.76
N ASP A 106 -1.61 16.06 8.22
CA ASP A 106 -0.72 17.20 8.52
C ASP A 106 -1.32 18.49 7.95
N TYR A 107 -1.75 18.46 6.71
CA TYR A 107 -2.41 19.59 6.07
C TYR A 107 -3.70 19.98 6.79
N GLU A 108 -4.57 19.01 7.13
CA GLU A 108 -5.82 19.26 7.86
C GLU A 108 -5.58 19.93 9.21
N SER A 109 -4.40 19.69 9.82
CA SER A 109 -4.05 20.35 11.09
C SER A 109 -3.90 21.85 10.96
N THR A 110 -3.66 22.36 9.77
CA THR A 110 -3.37 23.78 9.48
C THR A 110 -4.56 24.57 8.97
N ILE A 111 -5.62 23.90 8.49
CA ILE A 111 -6.78 24.59 7.91
C ILE A 111 -7.73 25.13 9.00
N GLU A 112 -8.36 26.26 8.72
CA GLU A 112 -9.29 26.96 9.61
C GLU A 112 -10.75 26.83 9.18
N LYS A 113 -11.02 26.32 7.98
CA LYS A 113 -12.36 26.15 7.39
C LYS A 113 -12.41 24.89 6.55
N GLU A 114 -13.62 24.51 6.11
CA GLU A 114 -13.79 23.38 5.19
C GLU A 114 -13.13 23.70 3.84
N GLU A 115 -12.37 22.74 3.35
CA GLU A 115 -11.68 22.77 2.05
C GLU A 115 -11.86 21.46 1.30
N LEU A 116 -11.92 21.55 -0.03
CA LEU A 116 -11.82 20.41 -0.94
C LEU A 116 -10.37 20.29 -1.40
N VAL A 117 -9.78 19.16 -1.10
CA VAL A 117 -8.35 18.91 -1.34
C VAL A 117 -8.18 17.73 -2.28
N LEU A 118 -7.40 17.92 -3.34
CA LEU A 118 -6.97 16.83 -4.21
C LEU A 118 -5.67 16.24 -3.66
N ILE A 119 -5.74 14.99 -3.21
CA ILE A 119 -4.58 14.20 -2.82
C ILE A 119 -4.07 13.48 -4.07
N VAL A 120 -2.79 13.62 -4.35
CA VAL A 120 -2.09 12.94 -5.43
C VAL A 120 -0.99 12.09 -4.83
N ASP A 121 -1.17 10.78 -4.84
CA ASP A 121 -0.20 9.80 -4.36
C ASP A 121 0.41 9.05 -5.55
N ILE A 122 1.69 9.31 -5.82
CA ILE A 122 2.44 8.67 -6.89
C ILE A 122 3.43 7.70 -6.26
N GLY A 123 3.00 6.44 -6.18
CA GLY A 123 3.80 5.35 -5.65
C GLY A 123 4.76 4.74 -6.69
N GLY A 124 5.33 3.59 -6.34
CA GLY A 124 6.24 2.85 -7.24
C GLY A 124 5.53 2.20 -8.43
N GLY A 125 4.29 1.74 -8.24
CA GLY A 125 3.53 0.99 -9.25
C GLY A 125 2.16 1.57 -9.58
N THR A 126 1.65 2.51 -8.78
CA THR A 126 0.35 3.17 -8.98
C THR A 126 0.47 4.66 -8.80
N SER A 127 -0.46 5.40 -9.41
CA SER A 127 -0.72 6.80 -9.10
C SER A 127 -2.19 6.93 -8.74
N ASP A 128 -2.44 7.32 -7.51
CA ASP A 128 -3.78 7.39 -6.91
C ASP A 128 -4.19 8.85 -6.70
N PHE A 129 -5.43 9.16 -6.98
CA PHE A 129 -6.00 10.50 -6.87
C PHE A 129 -7.25 10.43 -6.00
N SER A 130 -7.34 11.26 -4.98
CA SER A 130 -8.52 11.32 -4.11
C SER A 130 -8.94 12.76 -3.88
N LEU A 131 -10.20 13.07 -4.15
CA LEU A 131 -10.80 14.34 -3.77
C LEU A 131 -11.41 14.18 -2.39
N VAL A 132 -10.89 14.91 -1.43
CA VAL A 132 -11.23 14.76 -0.01
C VAL A 132 -11.78 16.08 0.52
N ARG A 133 -12.83 15.99 1.35
CA ARG A 133 -13.32 17.09 2.15
C ARG A 133 -12.63 17.10 3.50
N LEU A 134 -11.94 18.18 3.82
CA LEU A 134 -11.24 18.37 5.08
C LEU A 134 -11.83 19.55 5.83
N SER A 135 -11.96 19.45 7.15
CA SER A 135 -12.33 20.59 8.00
C SER A 135 -11.89 20.38 9.44
N PRO A 136 -11.76 21.46 10.22
CA PRO A 136 -11.44 21.37 11.64
C PRO A 136 -12.45 20.51 12.43
N GLU A 137 -13.74 20.55 12.07
CA GLU A 137 -14.80 19.81 12.75
C GLU A 137 -14.69 18.31 12.48
N ARG A 138 -14.25 17.93 11.26
CA ARG A 138 -14.16 16.53 10.83
C ARG A 138 -12.92 15.82 11.32
N ARG A 139 -11.91 16.57 11.76
CA ARG A 139 -10.59 16.07 12.19
C ARG A 139 -10.66 14.91 13.19
N ASN A 140 -11.67 14.93 14.08
CA ASN A 140 -11.82 13.97 15.17
C ASN A 140 -12.95 12.94 14.90
N HIS A 141 -13.44 12.83 13.67
CA HIS A 141 -14.40 11.80 13.34
C HIS A 141 -13.73 10.45 13.16
N ASP A 142 -14.26 9.41 13.77
CA ASP A 142 -13.76 8.04 13.67
C ASP A 142 -13.94 7.47 12.25
N ASN A 143 -15.10 7.76 11.64
CA ASN A 143 -15.40 7.35 10.27
C ASN A 143 -15.23 8.54 9.31
N ARG A 144 -14.25 8.44 8.43
CA ARG A 144 -13.89 9.45 7.44
C ARG A 144 -14.22 9.03 6.00
N HIS A 145 -14.95 7.91 5.81
CA HIS A 145 -15.31 7.42 4.48
C HIS A 145 -16.06 8.47 3.66
N ASP A 146 -17.04 9.14 4.28
CA ASP A 146 -17.87 10.15 3.62
C ASP A 146 -17.12 11.45 3.30
N ASP A 147 -15.88 11.58 3.75
CA ASP A 147 -15.00 12.69 3.40
C ASP A 147 -14.29 12.45 2.07
N ILE A 148 -14.24 11.23 1.59
CA ILE A 148 -13.66 10.86 0.31
C ILE A 148 -14.76 10.99 -0.75
N LEU A 149 -14.75 12.11 -1.48
CA LEU A 149 -15.81 12.48 -2.42
C LEU A 149 -15.65 11.80 -3.79
N ALA A 150 -14.43 11.55 -4.19
CA ALA A 150 -14.10 10.85 -5.43
C ALA A 150 -12.70 10.25 -5.30
N THR A 151 -12.50 9.12 -5.97
CA THR A 151 -11.20 8.49 -6.07
C THR A 151 -11.01 7.94 -7.48
N GLY A 152 -9.77 7.83 -7.89
CA GLY A 152 -9.39 7.23 -9.16
C GLY A 152 -7.90 6.94 -9.15
N GLY A 153 -7.46 6.02 -9.98
CA GLY A 153 -6.06 5.67 -10.04
C GLY A 153 -5.68 5.04 -11.38
N VAL A 154 -4.39 4.96 -11.60
CA VAL A 154 -3.82 4.27 -12.75
C VAL A 154 -2.64 3.40 -12.29
N HIS A 155 -2.49 2.24 -12.91
CA HIS A 155 -1.37 1.33 -12.66
C HIS A 155 -0.11 1.80 -13.43
N ILE A 156 0.25 3.06 -13.19
CA ILE A 156 1.47 3.71 -13.70
C ILE A 156 2.09 4.43 -12.51
N GLY A 157 3.34 4.10 -12.20
CA GLY A 157 4.06 4.71 -11.10
C GLY A 157 5.54 4.90 -11.38
N GLY A 158 6.32 5.16 -10.36
CA GLY A 158 7.74 5.46 -10.47
C GLY A 158 8.54 4.40 -11.24
N THR A 159 8.21 3.11 -11.09
CA THR A 159 8.89 2.03 -11.83
C THR A 159 8.62 2.07 -13.32
N ASP A 160 7.45 2.56 -13.75
CA ASP A 160 7.14 2.76 -15.17
C ASP A 160 7.89 3.96 -15.73
N PHE A 161 8.02 5.02 -14.95
CA PHE A 161 8.82 6.19 -15.31
C PHE A 161 10.31 5.81 -15.47
N ASP A 162 10.86 5.04 -14.52
CA ASP A 162 12.23 4.52 -14.59
C ASP A 162 12.43 3.65 -15.84
N LYS A 163 11.45 2.78 -16.12
CA LYS A 163 11.46 1.92 -17.32
C LYS A 163 11.45 2.76 -18.60
N GLN A 164 10.58 3.78 -18.70
CA GLN A 164 10.51 4.63 -19.87
C GLN A 164 11.79 5.46 -20.04
N LEU A 165 12.32 6.02 -18.96
CA LEU A 165 13.60 6.73 -18.98
C LEU A 165 14.73 5.83 -19.45
N SER A 166 14.80 4.60 -18.95
CA SER A 166 15.79 3.61 -19.37
C SER A 166 15.65 3.27 -20.85
N LEU A 167 14.43 2.90 -21.30
CA LEU A 167 14.21 2.46 -22.67
C LEU A 167 14.46 3.56 -23.72
N GLN A 168 14.10 4.80 -23.40
CA GLN A 168 14.21 5.92 -24.35
C GLN A 168 15.52 6.70 -24.22
N GLY A 169 16.08 6.77 -23.01
CA GLY A 169 17.27 7.56 -22.75
C GLY A 169 18.58 6.75 -22.76
N LEU A 170 18.60 5.60 -22.10
CA LEU A 170 19.82 4.84 -21.88
C LEU A 170 20.00 3.68 -22.85
N MET A 171 18.97 2.87 -23.03
CA MET A 171 19.07 1.62 -23.80
C MET A 171 19.43 1.81 -25.27
N PRO A 172 19.06 2.91 -25.98
CA PRO A 172 19.52 3.18 -27.32
C PRO A 172 21.05 3.36 -27.42
N LEU A 173 21.70 3.87 -26.36
CA LEU A 173 23.16 4.01 -26.30
C LEU A 173 23.86 2.64 -26.26
N PHE A 174 23.15 1.61 -25.79
CA PHE A 174 23.62 0.23 -25.77
C PHE A 174 23.16 -0.60 -26.97
N GLY A 175 22.59 0.04 -28.00
CA GLY A 175 22.14 -0.61 -29.22
C GLY A 175 20.72 -1.12 -29.23
N TYR A 176 19.91 -0.83 -28.19
CA TYR A 176 18.49 -1.18 -28.18
C TYR A 176 17.77 -0.51 -29.36
N GLY A 177 16.99 -1.29 -30.12
CA GLY A 177 16.32 -0.80 -31.33
C GLY A 177 17.21 -0.68 -32.57
N SER A 178 18.53 -0.92 -32.48
CA SER A 178 19.43 -0.95 -33.62
C SER A 178 19.30 -2.30 -34.36
N ARG A 179 19.49 -2.27 -35.68
CA ARG A 179 19.68 -3.49 -36.48
C ARG A 179 21.12 -3.89 -36.41
N MET A 180 21.41 -5.13 -36.01
CA MET A 180 22.74 -5.71 -36.28
C MET A 180 22.97 -5.76 -37.80
N LYS A 181 24.11 -5.23 -38.24
CA LYS A 181 24.58 -5.36 -39.64
C LYS A 181 25.28 -6.68 -39.80
#